data_344d0c9b0935e5fc56cd00376645dda1
#
_entry.id   344d0c9b0935e5fc56cd00376645dda1
#
_cell.length_a   1.000
_cell.length_b   1.000
_cell.length_c   1.000
_cell.angle_alpha   90.00
_cell.angle_beta   90.00
_cell.angle_gamma   90.00
#
_symmetry.space_group_name_H-M   'P 1'
#
loop_
_entity.id
_entity.type
_entity.pdbx_description
1 polymer ?
#
loop_
_entity_poly.entity_id
_entity_poly.type
_entity_poly.pdbx_seq_one_letter_code
_entity_poly.pdbx_strand_id
1 'polypeptide(L)'
;MVEAATMNPSRVEVPMDQFVKMNILMWNYRGALNPDFKRRVFEMAVNHHPSIMVITETRVWGSRAEKIIEGLPFDGFITTETIDYAGGLWILWRSENAEVNLLSATE
;
A
#
# COMPACT_ATOMS: atom_id res chain seq x y z
N MET A 1 7.74 -9.69 8.68
CA MET A 1 7.04 -8.65 8.75
C MET A 1 7.82 -7.49 8.98
N VAL A 2 7.48 -6.55 8.48
CA VAL A 2 8.09 -5.44 8.74
C VAL A 2 7.10 -4.56 9.06
N GLU A 3 6.96 -4.13 10.09
CA GLU A 3 6.11 -3.17 10.30
C GLU A 3 6.83 -1.99 10.06
N ALA A 4 7.52 -1.93 9.01
CA ALA A 4 8.41 -0.89 8.76
C ALA A 4 7.91 0.43 9.04
N ALA A 5 6.78 0.63 8.61
CA ALA A 5 6.29 1.93 8.75
C ALA A 5 6.00 2.26 10.16
N THR A 6 5.81 1.26 10.93
CA THR A 6 5.35 1.52 12.22
C THR A 6 6.27 1.04 13.23
N MET A 7 7.29 0.29 12.77
CA MET A 7 7.99 -0.33 13.69
C MET A 7 8.88 0.49 14.45
N ASN A 8 8.94 0.26 15.61
CA ASN A 8 9.93 0.83 16.45
C ASN A 8 11.23 0.22 16.03
N PRO A 9 12.12 0.97 15.50
CA PRO A 9 13.34 0.40 14.95
C PRO A 9 14.10 -0.42 15.95
N SER A 10 14.01 -0.09 17.19
CA SER A 10 14.77 -0.83 18.16
C SER A 10 14.24 -2.22 18.36
N ARG A 11 13.08 -2.50 17.81
CA ARG A 11 12.54 -3.80 17.94
C ARG A 11 12.63 -4.61 16.72
N VAL A 12 13.18 -4.10 15.67
CA VAL A 12 13.26 -4.85 14.48
C VAL A 12 14.48 -5.69 14.54
N GLU A 13 14.28 -6.95 14.70
CA GLU A 13 15.40 -7.83 14.82
C GLU A 13 15.40 -8.77 13.65
N VAL A 14 15.66 -8.29 12.51
CA VAL A 14 15.66 -9.13 11.33
C VAL A 14 17.07 -9.56 11.03
N PRO A 15 17.36 -10.84 11.06
CA PRO A 15 18.70 -11.29 10.73
C PRO A 15 19.06 -10.89 9.31
N MET A 16 20.31 -10.58 9.09
CA MET A 16 20.73 -10.12 7.80
C MET A 16 20.40 -11.10 6.69
N ASP A 17 20.53 -12.37 6.98
CA ASP A 17 20.27 -13.35 5.95
C ASP A 17 18.79 -13.46 5.64
N GLN A 18 17.95 -12.91 6.48
CA GLN A 18 16.53 -12.91 6.21
C GLN A 18 16.04 -11.56 5.82
N PHE A 19 16.90 -10.61 5.72
CA PHE A 19 16.50 -9.29 5.37
C PHE A 19 16.08 -9.30 3.93
N VAL A 20 14.82 -9.12 3.68
CA VAL A 20 14.31 -9.14 2.34
C VAL A 20 14.26 -7.72 1.85
N LYS A 21 14.86 -7.48 0.72
CA LYS A 21 14.79 -6.19 0.17
C LYS A 21 13.33 -5.85 -0.04
N MET A 22 12.88 -4.82 0.57
CA MET A 22 11.50 -4.42 0.44
C MET A 22 11.42 -3.19 -0.42
N ASN A 23 10.65 -3.25 -1.47
CA ASN A 23 10.45 -2.11 -2.35
C ASN A 23 9.15 -1.44 -1.99
N ILE A 24 9.24 -0.17 -1.66
CA ILE A 24 8.05 0.60 -1.38
C ILE A 24 7.94 1.64 -2.47
N LEU A 25 6.87 1.59 -3.22
CA LEU A 25 6.66 2.51 -4.32
C LEU A 25 5.60 3.51 -3.91
N MET A 26 5.94 4.79 -3.94
CA MET A 26 4.97 5.84 -3.64
C MET A 26 4.58 6.51 -4.93
N TRP A 27 3.29 6.66 -5.13
CA TRP A 27 2.79 7.12 -6.41
C TRP A 27 1.62 8.05 -6.20
N ASN A 28 1.74 9.23 -6.75
CA ASN A 28 0.66 10.20 -6.66
C ASN A 28 -0.15 10.10 -7.95
N TYR A 29 -1.31 9.50 -7.89
CA TYR A 29 -2.13 9.35 -9.07
C TYR A 29 -3.52 9.88 -8.77
N ARG A 30 -3.84 11.00 -9.34
CA ARG A 30 -5.08 11.64 -9.08
C ARG A 30 -6.25 10.88 -9.63
N GLY A 31 -7.12 10.44 -8.75
CA GLY A 31 -8.38 9.87 -9.18
C GLY A 31 -8.35 8.40 -9.57
N ALA A 32 -8.56 7.53 -8.61
CA ALA A 32 -8.57 6.10 -8.88
C ALA A 32 -9.77 5.68 -9.73
N LEU A 33 -10.70 6.58 -10.01
CA LEU A 33 -11.80 6.25 -10.90
C LEU A 33 -11.43 6.43 -12.37
N ASN A 34 -10.27 6.97 -12.63
CA ASN A 34 -9.81 7.13 -14.00
C ASN A 34 -9.75 5.77 -14.66
N PRO A 35 -10.29 5.62 -15.87
CA PRO A 35 -10.30 4.31 -16.54
C PRO A 35 -8.92 3.71 -16.73
N ASP A 36 -7.88 4.54 -16.79
CA ASP A 36 -6.53 4.03 -16.96
C ASP A 36 -5.89 3.59 -15.67
N PHE A 37 -6.52 3.83 -14.55
CA PHE A 37 -5.89 3.59 -13.26
C PHE A 37 -5.43 2.14 -13.11
N LYS A 38 -6.32 1.20 -13.39
CA LYS A 38 -5.99 -0.21 -13.20
C LYS A 38 -4.81 -0.61 -14.06
N ARG A 39 -4.82 -0.19 -15.32
CA ARG A 39 -3.74 -0.52 -16.23
C ARG A 39 -2.42 0.04 -15.73
N ARG A 40 -2.45 1.27 -15.22
CA ARG A 40 -1.22 1.88 -14.73
C ARG A 40 -0.71 1.19 -13.49
N VAL A 41 -1.61 0.76 -12.62
CA VAL A 41 -1.17 0.02 -11.43
C VAL A 41 -0.49 -1.27 -11.84
N PHE A 42 -1.05 -1.98 -12.81
CA PHE A 42 -0.43 -3.20 -13.28
C PHE A 42 0.92 -2.93 -13.91
N GLU A 43 1.04 -1.84 -14.65
CA GLU A 43 2.32 -1.49 -15.23
C GLU A 43 3.36 -1.23 -14.16
N MET A 44 2.97 -0.50 -13.12
CA MET A 44 3.89 -0.21 -12.04
C MET A 44 4.28 -1.48 -11.31
N ALA A 45 3.32 -2.37 -11.13
CA ALA A 45 3.61 -3.61 -10.43
C ALA A 45 4.57 -4.47 -11.23
N VAL A 46 4.38 -4.51 -12.54
CA VAL A 46 5.25 -5.32 -13.38
C VAL A 46 6.64 -4.72 -13.48
N ASN A 47 6.70 -3.41 -13.61
CA ASN A 47 7.99 -2.75 -13.83
C ASN A 47 8.83 -2.64 -12.56
N HIS A 48 8.20 -2.50 -11.42
CA HIS A 48 8.95 -2.22 -10.20
C HIS A 48 8.83 -3.29 -9.13
N HIS A 49 7.90 -4.20 -9.27
CA HIS A 49 7.70 -5.30 -8.32
C HIS A 49 7.68 -4.80 -6.87
N PRO A 50 6.83 -3.83 -6.57
CA PRO A 50 6.83 -3.31 -5.20
C PRO A 50 6.22 -4.29 -4.22
N SER A 51 6.78 -4.34 -3.04
CA SER A 51 6.18 -5.10 -1.96
C SER A 51 5.00 -4.33 -1.41
N ILE A 52 5.14 -3.03 -1.36
CA ILE A 52 4.10 -2.14 -0.87
C ILE A 52 3.95 -0.99 -1.85
N MET A 53 2.74 -0.67 -2.21
CA MET A 53 2.48 0.46 -3.07
C MET A 53 1.62 1.45 -2.32
N VAL A 54 2.07 2.68 -2.22
CA VAL A 54 1.31 3.74 -1.56
C VAL A 54 0.86 4.69 -2.65
N ILE A 55 -0.46 4.82 -2.79
CA ILE A 55 -1.01 5.68 -3.81
C ILE A 55 -1.73 6.83 -3.14
N THR A 56 -1.36 8.04 -3.48
CA THR A 56 -1.97 9.21 -2.88
C THR A 56 -2.91 9.87 -3.88
N GLU A 57 -3.83 10.68 -3.36
CA GLU A 57 -4.79 11.42 -4.17
C GLU A 57 -5.76 10.50 -4.89
N THR A 58 -6.08 9.37 -4.29
CA THR A 58 -6.95 8.40 -4.94
C THR A 58 -8.38 8.91 -5.06
N ARG A 59 -8.82 9.70 -4.11
CA ARG A 59 -10.14 10.33 -4.11
C ARG A 59 -11.31 9.36 -4.21
N VAL A 60 -11.08 8.14 -3.79
CA VAL A 60 -12.11 7.13 -3.74
C VAL A 60 -11.93 6.37 -2.45
N TRP A 61 -12.98 6.19 -1.71
CA TRP A 61 -12.89 5.47 -0.46
C TRP A 61 -14.15 4.64 -0.29
N GLY A 62 -14.21 3.90 0.80
CA GLY A 62 -15.35 3.08 1.10
C GLY A 62 -15.44 1.83 0.23
N SER A 63 -16.64 1.35 0.03
CA SER A 63 -16.82 0.12 -0.73
C SER A 63 -16.40 0.28 -2.18
N ARG A 64 -16.45 1.50 -2.71
CA ARG A 64 -16.00 1.70 -4.08
C ARG A 64 -14.49 1.47 -4.17
N ALA A 65 -13.75 1.95 -3.18
CA ALA A 65 -12.33 1.73 -3.17
C ALA A 65 -12.02 0.25 -3.08
N GLU A 66 -12.73 -0.46 -2.23
CA GLU A 66 -12.49 -1.87 -2.07
C GLU A 66 -12.76 -2.64 -3.36
N LYS A 67 -13.82 -2.25 -4.08
CA LYS A 67 -14.11 -2.90 -5.32
C LYS A 67 -13.01 -2.72 -6.34
N ILE A 68 -12.45 -1.52 -6.40
CA ILE A 68 -11.37 -1.25 -7.32
C ILE A 68 -10.14 -2.07 -6.91
N ILE A 69 -9.84 -2.09 -5.63
CA ILE A 69 -8.66 -2.79 -5.14
C ILE A 69 -8.75 -4.28 -5.39
N GLU A 70 -9.95 -4.83 -5.35
CA GLU A 70 -10.11 -6.26 -5.63
C GLU A 70 -9.56 -6.65 -6.99
N GLY A 71 -9.58 -5.74 -7.92
CA GLY A 71 -9.08 -6.04 -9.25
C GLY A 71 -7.62 -5.79 -9.43
N LEU A 72 -6.91 -5.43 -8.38
CA LEU A 72 -5.51 -5.13 -8.46
C LEU A 72 -4.67 -6.30 -7.92
N PRO A 73 -3.40 -6.35 -8.27
CA PRO A 73 -2.56 -7.50 -7.89
C PRO A 73 -2.01 -7.39 -6.47
N PHE A 74 -2.86 -7.09 -5.53
CA PHE A 74 -2.49 -6.99 -4.12
C PHE A 74 -3.58 -7.62 -3.30
N ASP A 75 -3.21 -8.22 -2.18
CA ASP A 75 -4.20 -8.86 -1.34
C ASP A 75 -4.34 -8.20 0.02
N GLY A 76 -3.57 -7.18 0.30
CA GLY A 76 -3.73 -6.44 1.54
C GLY A 76 -3.94 -4.97 1.21
N PHE A 77 -4.71 -4.27 2.03
CA PHE A 77 -4.90 -2.87 1.77
C PHE A 77 -5.36 -2.11 3.01
N ILE A 78 -5.03 -0.83 3.02
CA ILE A 78 -5.52 0.10 4.01
C ILE A 78 -5.91 1.34 3.22
N THR A 79 -7.09 1.87 3.47
CA THR A 79 -7.54 3.06 2.77
C THR A 79 -7.73 4.20 3.75
N THR A 80 -8.03 5.37 3.21
CA THR A 80 -8.15 6.56 4.04
C THR A 80 -9.26 6.51 5.05
N GLU A 81 -10.18 5.59 4.90
CA GLU A 81 -11.19 5.48 5.94
C GLU A 81 -10.56 5.00 7.21
N THR A 82 -9.45 4.29 7.11
CA THR A 82 -8.75 3.80 8.27
C THR A 82 -7.76 4.83 8.77
N ILE A 83 -7.16 5.57 7.86
CA ILE A 83 -6.25 6.64 8.23
C ILE A 83 -6.77 7.91 7.62
N ASP A 84 -6.64 9.00 8.31
CA ASP A 84 -7.24 10.24 7.88
C ASP A 84 -6.29 10.99 6.93
N TYR A 85 -6.66 11.07 5.68
CA TYR A 85 -5.83 11.75 4.70
C TYR A 85 -6.74 12.37 3.65
N ALA A 86 -6.71 13.69 3.56
CA ALA A 86 -7.69 14.44 2.80
C ALA A 86 -7.80 14.08 1.33
N GLY A 87 -6.75 13.84 0.66
CA GLY A 87 -6.82 13.59 -0.78
C GLY A 87 -7.12 12.15 -1.13
N GLY A 88 -7.14 11.30 -0.14
CA GLY A 88 -7.29 9.87 -0.38
C GLY A 88 -5.94 9.21 -0.44
N LEU A 89 -5.81 8.12 0.30
CA LEU A 89 -4.55 7.42 0.33
C LEU A 89 -4.83 5.94 0.46
N TRP A 90 -4.18 5.14 -0.35
CA TRP A 90 -4.29 3.70 -0.28
C TRP A 90 -2.90 3.12 -0.06
N ILE A 91 -2.82 2.12 0.79
CA ILE A 91 -1.60 1.37 0.98
C ILE A 91 -1.93 -0.06 0.58
N LEU A 92 -1.24 -0.56 -0.42
CA LEU A 92 -1.52 -1.88 -0.96
C LEU A 92 -0.28 -2.75 -0.84
N TRP A 93 -0.47 -4.04 -0.58
CA TRP A 93 0.69 -4.92 -0.49
C TRP A 93 0.30 -6.34 -0.83
N ARG A 94 1.31 -7.16 -1.06
CA ARG A 94 1.14 -8.58 -1.21
C ARG A 94 1.62 -9.21 0.07
N SER A 95 0.76 -9.97 0.72
CA SER A 95 1.10 -10.50 2.02
C SER A 95 2.26 -11.48 1.95
N GLU A 96 2.52 -12.06 0.79
CA GLU A 96 3.66 -12.95 0.68
C GLU A 96 4.97 -12.17 0.73
N ASN A 97 4.94 -10.87 0.46
CA ASN A 97 6.15 -10.05 0.46
C ASN A 97 6.25 -9.13 1.65
N ALA A 98 5.14 -8.79 2.25
CA ALA A 98 5.14 -7.81 3.33
C ALA A 98 3.90 -7.97 4.16
N GLU A 99 3.99 -7.49 5.38
CA GLU A 99 2.83 -7.48 6.24
C GLU A 99 2.75 -6.08 6.84
N VAL A 100 1.62 -5.45 6.68
CA VAL A 100 1.44 -4.08 7.11
C VAL A 100 0.34 -4.05 8.16
N ASN A 101 0.64 -3.47 9.28
CA ASN A 101 -0.35 -3.35 10.34
C ASN A 101 -0.51 -1.90 10.71
N LEU A 102 -1.74 -1.49 10.84
CA LEU A 102 -2.01 -0.13 11.27
C LEU A 102 -2.04 -0.13 12.77
N LEU A 103 -1.03 0.42 13.38
CA LEU A 103 -0.94 0.41 14.83
C LEU A 103 -1.73 1.51 15.46
N SER A 104 -1.86 2.64 14.82
CA SER A 104 -2.60 3.74 15.41
C SER A 104 -3.10 4.61 14.31
N ALA A 105 -4.38 4.81 14.28
CA ALA A 105 -4.96 5.67 13.29
C ALA A 105 -5.21 7.04 13.86
N THR A 106 -5.12 7.16 15.15
CA THR A 106 -5.41 8.44 15.70
C THR A 106 -4.19 9.00 16.25
N GLU A 107 -3.74 9.33 16.44
CA GLU A 107 -2.75 9.86 16.95
C GLU A 107 -2.50 10.32 17.04
#